data_02adb77a3c4f6010c28f8f8c76133db1
#
_entry.id   02adb77a3c4f6010c28f8f8c76133db1
#
_cell.length_a   1.000
_cell.length_b   1.000
_cell.length_c   1.000
_cell.angle_alpha   90.00
_cell.angle_beta   90.00
_cell.angle_gamma   90.00
#
_symmetry.space_group_name_H-M   'P 1'
#
loop_
_entity.id
_entity.type
_entity.pdbx_description
1 polymer ?
#
loop_
_entity_poly.entity_id
_entity_poly.type
_entity_poly.pdbx_seq_one_letter_code
_entity_poly.pdbx_strand_id
1 'polypeptide(L)'
;MEKKHTRGSFTGSIGFVLAAAGSAVGLGNIWRFPYLAAKDGGGTFILVYIVLALTFGFTLLTTDIAIGRKTGQSPLVAYGKIHPGWNGLGLLASIVPVVILPYYCSIGGWVLKYLSVFLTGHGTAAAEDGYFTGYITGTWQPIVWLGIYLFLTAFVVYRGVNKGIENYSKILMPILLILIIGISIFSLTLTYTDADGVVRTGLQGMKIYLVPNFKGITPQKFFTVFVDALGQLFFSISVAMGIMVAYGSYVKKETNLMKSINQIEIFDTIVALLAGLMIVPAVFTFMGTEGMSAGPGLMFVSLPKVFQSMGAAGGVIGTIFFLMVSFAAITSSVSVMESIVSCMIDKFHISRKKSTVIVTVYACLVGIIVCLGYNALYFELKLPNGATAQILDVMDFISNNLLMPLVALLSCILIGWVVKPQVIIDEVTLGGYKFGRKRLYIVMVKFIAPVLLAALLLQSFGILNV
;
A
#
# COMPACT_ATOMS: atom_id res chain seq x y z
N MET A 1 -15.54 37.72 -12.24
CA MET A 1 -14.77 37.20 -11.08
C MET A 1 -14.96 35.70 -11.03
N GLU A 2 -14.02 34.93 -11.59
CA GLU A 2 -13.99 33.49 -11.44
C GLU A 2 -13.82 33.15 -9.97
N LYS A 3 -14.79 32.43 -9.40
CA LYS A 3 -14.62 31.82 -8.08
C LYS A 3 -13.42 30.88 -8.17
N LYS A 4 -12.22 31.32 -7.73
CA LYS A 4 -11.11 30.45 -7.45
C LYS A 4 -11.65 29.34 -6.54
N HIS A 5 -11.86 28.14 -7.09
CA HIS A 5 -12.10 26.95 -6.28
C HIS A 5 -10.84 26.73 -5.44
N THR A 6 -10.87 27.21 -4.20
CA THR A 6 -9.76 27.05 -3.27
C THR A 6 -9.60 25.57 -3.00
N ARG A 7 -8.54 24.99 -3.55
CA ARG A 7 -8.10 23.65 -3.17
C ARG A 7 -7.84 23.66 -1.66
N GLY A 8 -8.37 22.65 -0.96
CA GLY A 8 -8.01 22.46 0.44
C GLY A 8 -6.49 22.30 0.58
N SER A 9 -5.94 22.63 1.73
CA SER A 9 -4.52 22.40 2.08
C SER A 9 -4.44 21.70 3.42
N PHE A 10 -3.36 20.98 3.68
CA PHE A 10 -3.07 20.48 5.01
C PHE A 10 -2.84 21.65 5.98
N THR A 11 -3.34 21.50 7.21
CA THR A 11 -3.18 22.54 8.24
C THR A 11 -1.74 22.66 8.73
N GLY A 12 -1.00 21.55 8.72
CA GLY A 12 0.39 21.48 9.17
C GLY A 12 1.11 20.23 8.69
N SER A 13 2.40 20.16 9.01
CA SER A 13 3.28 19.03 8.63
C SER A 13 2.80 17.68 9.19
N ILE A 14 2.32 17.63 10.44
CA ILE A 14 1.84 16.40 11.08
C ILE A 14 0.64 15.83 10.33
N GLY A 15 -0.33 16.67 9.93
CA GLY A 15 -1.48 16.22 9.17
C GLY A 15 -1.11 15.64 7.82
N PHE A 16 -0.17 16.28 7.12
CA PHE A 16 0.38 15.76 5.87
C PHE A 16 1.11 14.43 6.07
N VAL A 17 2.00 14.35 7.07
CA VAL A 17 2.76 13.12 7.36
C VAL A 17 1.83 11.95 7.68
N LEU A 18 0.83 12.15 8.55
CA LEU A 18 -0.09 11.08 8.92
C LEU A 18 -1.02 10.67 7.77
N ALA A 19 -1.42 11.62 6.90
CA ALA A 19 -2.21 11.28 5.71
C ALA A 19 -1.37 10.50 4.68
N ALA A 20 -0.14 10.93 4.40
CA ALA A 20 0.75 10.25 3.47
C ALA A 20 1.23 8.89 4.02
N ALA A 21 1.58 8.81 5.30
CA ALA A 21 1.90 7.55 5.96
C ALA A 21 0.69 6.60 5.98
N GLY A 22 -0.54 7.12 6.22
CA GLY A 22 -1.76 6.32 6.13
C GLY A 22 -2.08 5.83 4.72
N SER A 23 -1.62 6.53 3.69
CA SER A 23 -1.67 6.03 2.32
C SER A 23 -0.68 4.89 2.10
N ALA A 24 0.54 5.03 2.60
CA ALA A 24 1.61 4.05 2.46
C ALA A 24 1.32 2.78 3.28
N VAL A 25 0.86 2.94 4.53
CA VAL A 25 0.45 1.82 5.38
C VAL A 25 -0.88 1.25 4.89
N GLY A 26 -0.81 0.19 4.10
CA GLY A 26 -1.97 -0.47 3.51
C GLY A 26 -1.98 -1.97 3.73
N LEU A 27 -2.82 -2.63 2.96
CA LEU A 27 -2.94 -4.09 3.00
C LEU A 27 -1.63 -4.79 2.64
N GLY A 28 -0.80 -4.19 1.78
CA GLY A 28 0.50 -4.73 1.38
C GLY A 28 1.49 -4.91 2.55
N ASN A 29 1.49 -3.99 3.54
CA ASN A 29 2.30 -4.11 4.74
C ASN A 29 1.82 -5.25 5.64
N ILE A 30 0.52 -5.57 5.60
CA ILE A 30 -0.09 -6.52 6.54
C ILE A 30 -0.05 -7.95 6.02
N TRP A 31 -0.27 -8.20 4.72
CA TRP A 31 -0.23 -9.59 4.22
C TRP A 31 0.98 -9.93 3.36
N ARG A 32 1.39 -9.01 2.45
CA ARG A 32 2.47 -9.31 1.49
C ARG A 32 3.85 -9.25 2.13
N PHE A 33 4.10 -8.21 2.92
CA PHE A 33 5.39 -8.05 3.59
C PHE A 33 5.72 -9.22 4.55
N PRO A 34 4.81 -9.64 5.48
CA PRO A 34 5.09 -10.79 6.35
C PRO A 34 5.33 -12.08 5.58
N TYR A 35 4.53 -12.32 4.53
CA TYR A 35 4.71 -13.48 3.66
C TYR A 35 6.08 -13.51 3.00
N LEU A 36 6.49 -12.40 2.34
CA LEU A 36 7.78 -12.32 1.67
C LEU A 36 8.93 -12.43 2.68
N ALA A 37 8.83 -11.77 3.82
CA ALA A 37 9.84 -11.88 4.86
C ALA A 37 10.01 -13.34 5.33
N ALA A 38 8.93 -14.08 5.52
CA ALA A 38 9.01 -15.49 5.90
C ALA A 38 9.60 -16.39 4.79
N LYS A 39 9.18 -16.17 3.54
CA LYS A 39 9.63 -16.89 2.36
C LYS A 39 11.11 -16.66 2.06
N ASP A 40 11.59 -15.43 2.23
CA ASP A 40 12.87 -14.95 1.71
C ASP A 40 13.96 -14.84 2.79
N GLY A 41 13.84 -15.61 3.85
CA GLY A 41 14.87 -15.75 4.87
C GLY A 41 14.85 -14.67 5.97
N GLY A 42 13.66 -14.17 6.31
CA GLY A 42 13.42 -13.32 7.48
C GLY A 42 14.26 -12.05 7.50
N GLY A 43 15.21 -12.00 8.43
CA GLY A 43 16.07 -10.83 8.60
C GLY A 43 16.90 -10.46 7.38
N THR A 44 17.18 -11.40 6.46
CA THR A 44 17.88 -11.10 5.19
C THR A 44 17.00 -10.21 4.31
N PHE A 45 15.73 -10.60 4.12
CA PHE A 45 14.75 -9.79 3.40
C PHE A 45 14.58 -8.41 4.05
N ILE A 46 14.46 -8.36 5.38
CA ILE A 46 14.31 -7.11 6.14
C ILE A 46 15.49 -6.16 5.91
N LEU A 47 16.73 -6.66 5.95
CA LEU A 47 17.92 -5.83 5.68
C LEU A 47 17.89 -5.23 4.28
N VAL A 48 17.60 -6.05 3.26
CA VAL A 48 17.48 -5.57 1.88
C VAL A 48 16.35 -4.55 1.75
N TYR A 49 15.20 -4.81 2.36
CA TYR A 49 14.06 -3.90 2.35
C TYR A 49 14.40 -2.53 2.98
N ILE A 50 15.06 -2.51 4.14
CA ILE A 50 15.46 -1.26 4.82
C ILE A 50 16.44 -0.46 3.94
N VAL A 51 17.43 -1.12 3.33
CA VAL A 51 18.38 -0.45 2.43
C VAL A 51 17.65 0.16 1.23
N LEU A 52 16.73 -0.58 0.63
CA LEU A 52 15.91 -0.09 -0.49
C LEU A 52 14.96 1.04 -0.05
N ALA A 53 14.37 0.98 1.13
CA ALA A 53 13.53 2.04 1.67
C ALA A 53 14.31 3.34 1.79
N LEU A 54 15.50 3.29 2.43
CA LEU A 54 16.36 4.45 2.66
C LEU A 54 17.01 5.03 1.39
N THR A 55 16.98 4.33 0.30
CA THR A 55 17.63 4.73 -0.96
C THR A 55 16.63 4.93 -2.10
N PHE A 56 16.06 3.86 -2.59
CA PHE A 56 15.11 3.83 -3.71
C PHE A 56 13.76 4.46 -3.32
N GLY A 57 13.16 3.99 -2.22
CA GLY A 57 11.88 4.50 -1.72
C GLY A 57 11.93 5.98 -1.41
N PHE A 58 12.96 6.40 -0.67
CA PHE A 58 13.24 7.80 -0.40
C PHE A 58 13.29 8.66 -1.67
N THR A 59 13.94 8.16 -2.71
CA THR A 59 14.13 8.92 -3.96
C THR A 59 12.82 9.15 -4.69
N LEU A 60 12.00 8.10 -4.84
CA LEU A 60 10.71 8.20 -5.52
C LEU A 60 9.72 9.05 -4.72
N LEU A 61 9.65 8.84 -3.40
CA LEU A 61 8.80 9.61 -2.50
C LEU A 61 9.14 11.11 -2.53
N THR A 62 10.45 11.44 -2.51
CA THR A 62 10.93 12.82 -2.62
C THR A 62 10.52 13.43 -3.96
N THR A 63 10.66 12.68 -5.05
CA THR A 63 10.33 13.13 -6.41
C THR A 63 8.84 13.46 -6.53
N ASP A 64 7.96 12.54 -6.17
CA ASP A 64 6.52 12.70 -6.34
C ASP A 64 5.97 13.85 -5.47
N ILE A 65 6.35 13.89 -4.20
CA ILE A 65 5.88 14.94 -3.27
C ILE A 65 6.38 16.33 -3.70
N ALA A 66 7.65 16.42 -4.14
CA ALA A 66 8.22 17.69 -4.58
C ALA A 66 7.58 18.18 -5.89
N ILE A 67 7.30 17.29 -6.87
CA ILE A 67 6.54 17.62 -8.08
C ILE A 67 5.19 18.23 -7.72
N GLY A 68 4.44 17.55 -6.81
CA GLY A 68 3.15 18.02 -6.33
C GLY A 68 3.24 19.40 -5.70
N ARG A 69 4.15 19.62 -4.73
CA ARG A 69 4.31 20.89 -4.03
C ARG A 69 4.80 22.01 -4.96
N LYS A 70 5.72 21.71 -5.88
CA LYS A 70 6.26 22.68 -6.83
C LYS A 70 5.19 23.23 -7.76
N THR A 71 4.35 22.36 -8.28
CA THR A 71 3.31 22.71 -9.26
C THR A 71 2.01 23.19 -8.65
N GLY A 72 1.72 22.76 -7.40
CA GLY A 72 0.43 22.98 -6.73
C GLY A 72 -0.74 22.31 -7.48
N GLN A 73 -0.47 21.21 -8.21
CA GLN A 73 -1.46 20.55 -9.08
C GLN A 73 -1.50 19.04 -8.86
N SER A 74 -2.64 18.44 -9.26
CA SER A 74 -2.82 17.01 -9.34
C SER A 74 -1.89 16.36 -10.37
N PRO A 75 -1.65 15.04 -10.29
CA PRO A 75 -0.74 14.35 -11.19
C PRO A 75 -1.05 14.59 -12.67
N LEU A 76 -2.34 14.62 -13.05
CA LEU A 76 -2.78 14.81 -14.44
C LEU A 76 -2.25 16.11 -15.07
N VAL A 77 -2.02 17.15 -14.25
CA VAL A 77 -1.57 18.47 -14.72
C VAL A 77 -0.12 18.74 -14.33
N ALA A 78 0.36 18.18 -13.22
CA ALA A 78 1.63 18.49 -12.61
C ALA A 78 2.82 18.23 -13.55
N TYR A 79 2.88 17.07 -14.19
CA TYR A 79 4.00 16.69 -15.07
C TYR A 79 4.11 17.61 -16.30
N GLY A 80 2.97 17.99 -16.89
CA GLY A 80 2.95 18.95 -17.99
C GLY A 80 3.39 20.36 -17.59
N LYS A 81 3.18 20.74 -16.30
CA LYS A 81 3.74 22.01 -15.77
C LYS A 81 5.23 21.95 -15.50
N ILE A 82 5.77 20.78 -15.19
CA ILE A 82 7.21 20.58 -15.06
C ILE A 82 7.87 20.68 -16.44
N HIS A 83 7.29 20.02 -17.46
CA HIS A 83 7.77 20.11 -18.83
C HIS A 83 6.62 19.84 -19.83
N PRO A 84 6.32 20.79 -20.77
CA PRO A 84 5.14 20.72 -21.64
C PRO A 84 5.01 19.42 -22.45
N GLY A 85 6.13 18.84 -22.88
CA GLY A 85 6.14 17.58 -23.65
C GLY A 85 5.77 16.32 -22.84
N TRP A 86 5.55 16.42 -21.50
CA TRP A 86 5.35 15.28 -20.61
C TRP A 86 3.93 15.17 -20.04
N ASN A 87 2.94 15.76 -20.70
CA ASN A 87 1.53 15.62 -20.33
C ASN A 87 1.06 14.16 -20.32
N GLY A 88 1.59 13.31 -21.22
CA GLY A 88 1.28 11.89 -21.28
C GLY A 88 1.65 11.13 -19.99
N LEU A 89 2.75 11.52 -19.33
CA LEU A 89 3.14 10.94 -18.05
C LEU A 89 2.10 11.27 -16.96
N GLY A 90 1.57 12.50 -16.96
CA GLY A 90 0.50 12.89 -16.04
C GLY A 90 -0.78 12.07 -16.24
N LEU A 91 -1.10 11.77 -17.51
CA LEU A 91 -2.23 10.89 -17.84
C LEU A 91 -2.00 9.46 -17.32
N LEU A 92 -0.84 8.87 -17.60
CA LEU A 92 -0.48 7.54 -17.11
C LEU A 92 -0.53 7.45 -15.58
N ALA A 93 0.08 8.40 -14.87
CA ALA A 93 0.05 8.48 -13.41
C ALA A 93 -1.37 8.61 -12.84
N SER A 94 -2.31 9.19 -13.60
CA SER A 94 -3.70 9.35 -13.19
C SER A 94 -4.57 8.14 -13.51
N ILE A 95 -4.19 7.31 -14.48
CA ILE A 95 -4.89 6.05 -14.80
C ILE A 95 -4.65 5.00 -13.70
N VAL A 96 -3.45 4.97 -13.11
CA VAL A 96 -3.11 3.99 -12.06
C VAL A 96 -4.15 3.95 -10.94
N PRO A 97 -4.46 5.05 -10.22
CA PRO A 97 -5.45 5.02 -9.14
C PRO A 97 -6.87 4.73 -9.65
N VAL A 98 -7.19 5.06 -10.91
CA VAL A 98 -8.48 4.71 -11.52
C VAL A 98 -8.63 3.19 -11.63
N VAL A 99 -7.59 2.47 -12.02
CA VAL A 99 -7.60 0.99 -12.07
C VAL A 99 -7.61 0.38 -10.66
N ILE A 100 -6.85 0.94 -9.72
CA ILE A 100 -6.70 0.40 -8.35
C ILE A 100 -7.99 0.53 -7.54
N LEU A 101 -8.66 1.67 -7.57
CA LEU A 101 -9.75 2.00 -6.65
C LEU A 101 -10.87 0.93 -6.58
N PRO A 102 -11.42 0.42 -7.71
CA PRO A 102 -12.51 -0.55 -7.67
C PRO A 102 -12.14 -1.87 -6.97
N TYR A 103 -11.02 -2.49 -7.37
CA TYR A 103 -10.64 -3.77 -6.78
C TYR A 103 -10.14 -3.62 -5.34
N TYR A 104 -9.48 -2.51 -5.01
CA TYR A 104 -9.04 -2.23 -3.65
C TYR A 104 -10.24 -2.06 -2.71
N CYS A 105 -11.31 -1.39 -3.15
CA CYS A 105 -12.55 -1.29 -2.39
C CYS A 105 -13.27 -2.63 -2.25
N SER A 106 -13.17 -3.53 -3.23
CA SER A 106 -13.71 -4.90 -3.12
C SER A 106 -12.99 -5.67 -1.99
N ILE A 107 -11.66 -5.62 -1.96
CA ILE A 107 -10.86 -6.23 -0.89
C ILE A 107 -11.15 -5.54 0.47
N GLY A 108 -11.31 -4.22 0.48
CA GLY A 108 -11.72 -3.49 1.68
C GLY A 108 -13.08 -3.95 2.22
N GLY A 109 -14.01 -4.31 1.32
CA GLY A 109 -15.28 -4.95 1.68
C GLY A 109 -15.08 -6.31 2.35
N TRP A 110 -14.13 -7.13 1.89
CA TRP A 110 -13.79 -8.40 2.55
C TRP A 110 -13.28 -8.19 3.98
N VAL A 111 -12.43 -7.17 4.17
CA VAL A 111 -11.92 -6.81 5.50
C VAL A 111 -13.07 -6.44 6.45
N LEU A 112 -14.02 -5.59 6.01
CA LEU A 112 -15.17 -5.22 6.82
C LEU A 112 -16.10 -6.40 7.11
N LYS A 113 -16.28 -7.32 6.15
CA LYS A 113 -17.02 -8.57 6.38
C LYS A 113 -16.39 -9.37 7.51
N TYR A 114 -15.08 -9.59 7.47
CA TYR A 114 -14.38 -10.33 8.51
C TYR A 114 -14.41 -9.61 9.86
N LEU A 115 -14.24 -8.27 9.88
CA LEU A 115 -14.45 -7.49 11.09
C LEU A 115 -15.84 -7.74 11.70
N SER A 116 -16.89 -7.73 10.87
CA SER A 116 -18.26 -7.99 11.36
C SER A 116 -18.42 -9.39 11.95
N VAL A 117 -17.81 -10.40 11.33
CA VAL A 117 -17.87 -11.79 11.78
C VAL A 117 -17.21 -11.97 13.16
N PHE A 118 -16.03 -11.37 13.35
CA PHE A 118 -15.35 -11.41 14.65
C PHE A 118 -16.07 -10.58 15.72
N LEU A 119 -16.58 -9.38 15.37
CA LEU A 119 -17.36 -8.52 16.28
C LEU A 119 -18.64 -9.19 16.78
N THR A 120 -19.27 -10.01 15.96
CA THR A 120 -20.52 -10.73 16.31
C THR A 120 -20.27 -12.08 16.95
N GLY A 121 -19.03 -12.44 17.27
CA GLY A 121 -18.66 -13.68 17.94
C GLY A 121 -18.65 -14.93 17.06
N HIS A 122 -18.77 -14.77 15.73
CA HIS A 122 -18.76 -15.87 14.76
C HIS A 122 -17.37 -16.13 14.16
N GLY A 123 -16.30 -15.72 14.83
CA GLY A 123 -14.92 -15.85 14.33
C GLY A 123 -14.49 -17.28 14.03
N THR A 124 -15.06 -18.28 14.72
CA THR A 124 -14.81 -19.70 14.46
C THR A 124 -15.28 -20.13 13.06
N ALA A 125 -16.42 -19.63 12.60
CA ALA A 125 -16.91 -19.90 11.24
C ALA A 125 -15.93 -19.39 10.17
N ALA A 126 -15.25 -18.26 10.41
CA ALA A 126 -14.26 -17.70 9.48
C ALA A 126 -12.99 -18.58 9.35
N ALA A 127 -12.75 -19.49 10.28
CA ALA A 127 -11.62 -20.43 10.26
C ALA A 127 -11.95 -21.75 9.53
N GLU A 128 -13.21 -22.00 9.18
CA GLU A 128 -13.61 -23.19 8.44
C GLU A 128 -13.07 -23.18 7.02
N ASP A 129 -12.70 -24.37 6.53
CA ASP A 129 -12.24 -24.52 5.16
C ASP A 129 -13.34 -24.14 4.16
N GLY A 130 -12.97 -23.35 3.16
CA GLY A 130 -13.90 -22.87 2.15
C GLY A 130 -14.74 -21.64 2.56
N TYR A 131 -14.70 -21.16 3.79
CA TYR A 131 -15.46 -19.98 4.21
C TYR A 131 -15.16 -18.75 3.35
N PHE A 132 -13.86 -18.43 3.16
CA PHE A 132 -13.45 -17.31 2.31
C PHE A 132 -13.88 -17.50 0.86
N THR A 133 -13.63 -18.68 0.30
CA THR A 133 -14.02 -19.00 -1.09
C THR A 133 -15.54 -18.91 -1.25
N GLY A 134 -16.32 -19.49 -0.35
CA GLY A 134 -17.79 -19.41 -0.37
C GLY A 134 -18.30 -17.96 -0.26
N TYR A 135 -17.61 -17.11 0.50
CA TYR A 135 -17.95 -15.70 0.58
C TYR A 135 -17.68 -14.95 -0.73
N ILE A 136 -16.47 -15.05 -1.30
CA ILE A 136 -16.10 -14.28 -2.51
C ILE A 136 -16.82 -14.77 -3.75
N THR A 137 -17.21 -16.05 -3.81
CA THR A 137 -18.02 -16.60 -4.92
C THR A 137 -19.53 -16.33 -4.77
N GLY A 138 -19.94 -15.81 -3.62
CA GLY A 138 -21.32 -15.37 -3.41
C GLY A 138 -21.66 -14.13 -4.24
N THR A 139 -22.88 -14.04 -4.77
CA THR A 139 -23.27 -12.93 -5.65
C THR A 139 -23.50 -11.63 -4.89
N TRP A 140 -24.28 -11.64 -3.80
CA TRP A 140 -24.78 -10.43 -3.16
C TRP A 140 -23.90 -9.93 -2.00
N GLN A 141 -23.37 -10.86 -1.19
CA GLN A 141 -22.61 -10.46 0.00
C GLN A 141 -21.38 -9.63 -0.33
N PRO A 142 -20.49 -10.00 -1.29
CA PRO A 142 -19.34 -9.18 -1.63
C PRO A 142 -19.73 -7.79 -2.13
N ILE A 143 -20.83 -7.68 -2.91
CA ILE A 143 -21.33 -6.39 -3.44
C ILE A 143 -21.84 -5.48 -2.32
N VAL A 144 -22.56 -6.03 -1.35
CA VAL A 144 -23.04 -5.23 -0.19
C VAL A 144 -21.87 -4.69 0.62
N TRP A 145 -20.87 -5.52 0.93
CA TRP A 145 -19.71 -5.09 1.68
C TRP A 145 -18.81 -4.13 0.91
N LEU A 146 -18.68 -4.29 -0.41
CA LEU A 146 -18.08 -3.29 -1.29
C LEU A 146 -18.80 -1.95 -1.17
N GLY A 147 -20.14 -1.93 -1.24
CA GLY A 147 -20.95 -0.72 -1.11
C GLY A 147 -20.74 0.01 0.22
N ILE A 148 -20.73 -0.74 1.34
CA ILE A 148 -20.48 -0.19 2.67
C ILE A 148 -19.06 0.41 2.73
N TYR A 149 -18.05 -0.32 2.29
CA TYR A 149 -16.67 0.16 2.32
C TYR A 149 -16.45 1.39 1.43
N LEU A 150 -16.99 1.36 0.22
CA LEU A 150 -16.91 2.46 -0.72
C LEU A 150 -17.62 3.72 -0.20
N PHE A 151 -18.76 3.55 0.49
CA PHE A 151 -19.45 4.65 1.16
C PHE A 151 -18.57 5.31 2.23
N LEU A 152 -17.90 4.53 3.07
CA LEU A 152 -16.98 5.05 4.10
C LEU A 152 -15.82 5.82 3.47
N THR A 153 -15.21 5.27 2.41
CA THR A 153 -14.14 5.93 1.65
C THR A 153 -14.61 7.26 1.05
N ALA A 154 -15.74 7.22 0.35
CA ALA A 154 -16.32 8.39 -0.31
C ALA A 154 -16.73 9.48 0.69
N PHE A 155 -17.26 9.10 1.85
CA PHE A 155 -17.65 10.04 2.91
C PHE A 155 -16.46 10.86 3.40
N VAL A 156 -15.30 10.24 3.61
CA VAL A 156 -14.07 10.93 4.03
C VAL A 156 -13.60 11.91 2.96
N VAL A 157 -13.52 11.47 1.69
CA VAL A 157 -13.07 12.30 0.56
C VAL A 157 -14.03 13.46 0.28
N TYR A 158 -15.34 13.22 0.40
CA TYR A 158 -16.37 14.24 0.24
C TYR A 158 -16.23 15.41 1.24
N ARG A 159 -15.75 15.13 2.46
CA ARG A 159 -15.48 16.14 3.50
C ARG A 159 -14.25 17.00 3.20
N GLY A 160 -13.43 16.60 2.24
CA GLY A 160 -12.26 17.34 1.76
C GLY A 160 -10.96 17.04 2.50
N VAL A 161 -9.89 17.73 2.10
CA VAL A 161 -8.53 17.42 2.58
C VAL A 161 -8.40 17.63 4.08
N ASN A 162 -8.79 18.81 4.58
CA ASN A 162 -8.62 19.16 5.99
C ASN A 162 -9.61 18.42 6.90
N LYS A 163 -10.94 18.63 6.69
CA LYS A 163 -12.00 18.08 7.56
C LYS A 163 -12.23 16.57 7.37
N GLY A 164 -11.83 16.05 6.21
CA GLY A 164 -11.89 14.63 5.89
C GLY A 164 -10.53 13.99 6.11
N ILE A 165 -9.70 13.94 5.07
CA ILE A 165 -8.46 13.15 5.01
C ILE A 165 -7.54 13.39 6.21
N GLU A 166 -7.20 14.66 6.48
CA GLU A 166 -6.29 15.02 7.55
C GLU A 166 -6.83 14.65 8.95
N ASN A 167 -8.09 14.99 9.24
CA ASN A 167 -8.65 14.72 10.57
C ASN A 167 -8.83 13.23 10.83
N TYR A 168 -9.26 12.44 9.82
CA TYR A 168 -9.39 10.99 9.97
C TYR A 168 -8.02 10.35 10.13
N SER A 169 -7.02 10.74 9.33
CA SER A 169 -5.65 10.21 9.47
C SER A 169 -5.03 10.52 10.83
N LYS A 170 -5.28 11.71 11.38
CA LYS A 170 -4.81 12.09 12.73
C LYS A 170 -5.37 11.21 13.85
N ILE A 171 -6.53 10.60 13.64
CA ILE A 171 -7.17 9.71 14.62
C ILE A 171 -6.78 8.26 14.33
N LEU A 172 -6.97 7.80 13.08
CA LEU A 172 -6.82 6.40 12.72
C LEU A 172 -5.37 5.92 12.80
N MET A 173 -4.39 6.74 12.39
CA MET A 173 -3.00 6.31 12.34
C MET A 173 -2.35 6.07 13.72
N PRO A 174 -2.52 6.94 14.74
CA PRO A 174 -2.07 6.64 16.09
C PRO A 174 -2.75 5.41 16.69
N ILE A 175 -4.06 5.23 16.50
CA ILE A 175 -4.79 4.05 16.98
C ILE A 175 -4.25 2.79 16.30
N LEU A 176 -4.06 2.80 14.97
CA LEU A 176 -3.47 1.69 14.24
C LEU A 176 -2.10 1.31 14.80
N LEU A 177 -1.24 2.31 15.09
CA LEU A 177 0.08 2.06 15.66
C LEU A 177 0.00 1.41 17.04
N ILE A 178 -0.90 1.85 17.90
CA ILE A 178 -1.11 1.26 19.22
C ILE A 178 -1.60 -0.19 19.07
N LEU A 179 -2.56 -0.45 18.18
CA LEU A 179 -3.11 -1.79 17.98
C LEU A 179 -2.07 -2.76 17.43
N ILE A 180 -1.29 -2.34 16.43
CA ILE A 180 -0.25 -3.21 15.85
C ILE A 180 0.86 -3.54 16.86
N ILE A 181 1.27 -2.57 17.69
CA ILE A 181 2.23 -2.80 18.78
C ILE A 181 1.65 -3.78 19.80
N GLY A 182 0.39 -3.58 20.22
CA GLY A 182 -0.28 -4.45 21.18
C GLY A 182 -0.37 -5.90 20.72
N ILE A 183 -0.82 -6.11 19.46
CA ILE A 183 -0.91 -7.47 18.89
C ILE A 183 0.49 -8.06 18.67
N SER A 184 1.49 -7.26 18.27
CA SER A 184 2.88 -7.72 18.13
C SER A 184 3.44 -8.24 19.45
N ILE A 185 3.27 -7.50 20.54
CA ILE A 185 3.69 -7.94 21.88
C ILE A 185 2.96 -9.21 22.27
N PHE A 186 1.65 -9.28 22.09
CA PHE A 186 0.85 -10.48 22.36
C PHE A 186 1.34 -11.69 21.56
N SER A 187 1.65 -11.50 20.28
CA SER A 187 2.17 -12.56 19.40
C SER A 187 3.47 -13.21 19.93
N LEU A 188 4.32 -12.45 20.62
CA LEU A 188 5.56 -12.96 21.21
C LEU A 188 5.33 -13.82 22.46
N THR A 189 4.20 -13.65 23.15
CA THR A 189 3.85 -14.43 24.35
C THR A 189 3.21 -15.78 24.04
N LEU A 190 2.91 -16.06 22.77
CA LEU A 190 2.24 -17.27 22.35
C LEU A 190 3.12 -18.50 22.52
N THR A 191 2.52 -19.59 22.98
CA THR A 191 3.11 -20.94 23.04
C THR A 191 2.05 -21.95 22.65
N TYR A 192 2.42 -22.91 21.83
CA TYR A 192 1.53 -23.98 21.37
C TYR A 192 2.30 -25.28 21.23
N THR A 193 1.69 -26.39 21.66
CA THR A 193 2.19 -27.75 21.45
C THR A 193 1.31 -28.42 20.41
N ASP A 194 1.90 -28.84 19.30
CA ASP A 194 1.17 -29.53 18.24
C ASP A 194 0.81 -30.99 18.60
N ALA A 195 0.09 -31.66 17.69
CA ALA A 195 -0.32 -33.05 17.87
C ALA A 195 0.85 -34.04 18.00
N ASP A 196 2.01 -33.68 17.46
CA ASP A 196 3.24 -34.48 17.51
C ASP A 196 4.10 -34.18 18.75
N GLY A 197 3.62 -33.31 19.67
CA GLY A 197 4.30 -32.93 20.89
C GLY A 197 5.40 -31.87 20.69
N VAL A 198 5.50 -31.25 19.52
CA VAL A 198 6.47 -30.19 19.25
C VAL A 198 5.98 -28.86 19.83
N VAL A 199 6.79 -28.29 20.72
CA VAL A 199 6.49 -26.97 21.32
C VAL A 199 7.04 -25.85 20.44
N ARG A 200 6.17 -24.97 19.99
CA ARG A 200 6.54 -23.74 19.25
C ARG A 200 6.16 -22.52 20.06
N THR A 201 7.01 -21.48 19.97
CA THR A 201 6.81 -20.22 20.70
C THR A 201 6.87 -19.02 19.76
N GLY A 202 6.18 -17.92 20.13
CA GLY A 202 6.27 -16.65 19.42
C GLY A 202 7.70 -16.09 19.35
N LEU A 203 8.52 -16.31 20.40
CA LEU A 203 9.92 -15.92 20.40
C LEU A 203 10.77 -16.67 19.37
N GLN A 204 10.48 -17.96 19.13
CA GLN A 204 11.13 -18.72 18.03
C GLN A 204 10.72 -18.13 16.68
N GLY A 205 9.44 -17.82 16.48
CA GLY A 205 8.95 -17.15 15.27
C GLY A 205 9.59 -15.78 15.05
N MET A 206 9.75 -14.98 16.12
CA MET A 206 10.47 -13.71 16.07
C MET A 206 11.92 -13.89 15.63
N LYS A 207 12.61 -14.92 16.15
CA LYS A 207 14.00 -15.23 15.75
C LYS A 207 14.09 -15.56 14.25
N ILE A 208 13.16 -16.35 13.73
CA ILE A 208 13.08 -16.67 12.29
C ILE A 208 12.85 -15.39 11.48
N TYR A 209 11.99 -14.50 11.96
CA TYR A 209 11.66 -13.26 11.29
C TYR A 209 12.81 -12.24 11.28
N LEU A 210 13.47 -12.01 12.42
CA LEU A 210 14.44 -10.92 12.58
C LEU A 210 15.88 -11.30 12.30
N VAL A 211 16.28 -12.56 12.52
CA VAL A 211 17.69 -12.96 12.40
C VAL A 211 18.04 -13.23 10.94
N PRO A 212 18.99 -12.49 10.36
CA PRO A 212 19.44 -12.74 9.00
C PRO A 212 20.07 -14.14 8.89
N ASN A 213 19.66 -14.88 7.86
CA ASN A 213 20.22 -16.18 7.56
C ASN A 213 20.86 -16.19 6.17
N PHE A 214 22.18 -16.01 6.14
CA PHE A 214 22.95 -16.04 4.90
C PHE A 214 23.49 -17.44 4.55
N LYS A 215 23.23 -18.47 5.39
CA LYS A 215 23.72 -19.84 5.13
C LYS A 215 23.01 -20.42 3.90
N GLY A 216 23.79 -20.82 2.91
CA GLY A 216 23.27 -21.42 1.69
C GLY A 216 22.58 -20.46 0.72
N ILE A 217 22.73 -19.14 0.89
CA ILE A 217 22.24 -18.17 -0.08
C ILE A 217 23.15 -18.17 -1.31
N THR A 218 22.62 -18.65 -2.43
CA THR A 218 23.27 -18.51 -3.74
C THR A 218 23.06 -17.07 -4.27
N PRO A 219 23.92 -16.58 -5.19
CA PRO A 219 23.71 -15.28 -5.83
C PRO A 219 22.33 -15.14 -6.48
N GLN A 220 21.81 -16.22 -7.07
CA GLN A 220 20.48 -16.25 -7.66
C GLN A 220 19.39 -16.07 -6.60
N LYS A 221 19.46 -16.81 -5.48
CA LYS A 221 18.50 -16.66 -4.38
C LYS A 221 18.55 -15.26 -3.76
N PHE A 222 19.75 -14.69 -3.61
CA PHE A 222 19.89 -13.30 -3.14
C PHE A 222 19.25 -12.29 -4.09
N PHE A 223 19.38 -12.51 -5.42
CA PHE A 223 18.73 -11.68 -6.41
C PHE A 223 17.19 -11.78 -6.33
N THR A 224 16.64 -12.97 -6.10
CA THR A 224 15.20 -13.17 -5.86
C THR A 224 14.74 -12.34 -4.63
N VAL A 225 15.44 -12.48 -3.49
CA VAL A 225 15.15 -11.71 -2.28
C VAL A 225 15.19 -10.21 -2.55
N PHE A 226 16.18 -9.75 -3.31
CA PHE A 226 16.33 -8.34 -3.67
C PHE A 226 15.16 -7.83 -4.52
N VAL A 227 14.73 -8.59 -5.52
CA VAL A 227 13.63 -8.18 -6.42
C VAL A 227 12.28 -8.26 -5.69
N ASP A 228 12.07 -9.27 -4.84
CA ASP A 228 10.86 -9.37 -4.01
C ASP A 228 10.77 -8.20 -3.01
N ALA A 229 11.89 -7.83 -2.38
CA ALA A 229 11.95 -6.67 -1.47
C ALA A 229 11.73 -5.34 -2.21
N LEU A 230 12.29 -5.19 -3.42
CA LEU A 230 12.10 -4.02 -4.27
C LEU A 230 10.64 -3.87 -4.69
N GLY A 231 10.01 -4.95 -5.16
CA GLY A 231 8.61 -4.97 -5.54
C GLY A 231 7.68 -4.70 -4.35
N GLN A 232 7.99 -5.25 -3.16
CA GLN A 232 7.23 -4.99 -1.95
C GLN A 232 7.31 -3.51 -1.53
N LEU A 233 8.50 -2.94 -1.51
CA LEU A 233 8.69 -1.54 -1.14
C LEU A 233 7.97 -0.60 -2.12
N PHE A 234 8.11 -0.87 -3.41
CA PHE A 234 7.49 -0.07 -4.45
C PHE A 234 5.97 -0.01 -4.31
N PHE A 235 5.35 -1.14 -3.97
CA PHE A 235 3.93 -1.23 -3.70
C PHE A 235 3.54 -0.52 -2.39
N SER A 236 4.39 -0.61 -1.33
CA SER A 236 4.08 -0.10 0.01
C SER A 236 4.01 1.42 0.07
N ILE A 237 4.98 2.14 -0.51
CA ILE A 237 5.16 3.59 -0.29
C ILE A 237 4.22 4.50 -1.12
N SER A 238 3.24 3.94 -1.82
CA SER A 238 2.23 4.69 -2.60
C SER A 238 2.80 5.69 -3.61
N VAL A 239 3.93 5.38 -4.24
CA VAL A 239 4.56 6.21 -5.29
C VAL A 239 4.11 5.80 -6.69
N ALA A 240 4.32 6.68 -7.66
CA ALA A 240 4.01 6.47 -9.09
C ALA A 240 2.52 6.17 -9.39
N MET A 241 1.63 6.31 -8.43
CA MET A 241 0.18 6.19 -8.58
C MET A 241 -0.55 7.56 -8.38
N GLY A 242 0.18 8.65 -8.52
CA GLY A 242 -0.34 10.00 -8.43
C GLY A 242 -0.70 10.48 -7.02
N ILE A 243 -0.77 9.61 -6.02
CA ILE A 243 -1.19 9.95 -4.65
C ILE A 243 -0.21 10.94 -4.02
N MET A 244 1.09 10.64 -4.06
CA MET A 244 2.10 11.49 -3.42
C MET A 244 2.26 12.83 -4.14
N VAL A 245 2.01 12.89 -5.45
CA VAL A 245 1.91 14.14 -6.21
C VAL A 245 0.67 14.95 -5.76
N ALA A 246 -0.49 14.31 -5.65
CA ALA A 246 -1.71 14.96 -5.18
C ALA A 246 -1.54 15.52 -3.77
N TYR A 247 -1.02 14.72 -2.83
CA TYR A 247 -0.79 15.14 -1.44
C TYR A 247 0.30 16.22 -1.34
N GLY A 248 1.39 16.09 -2.08
CA GLY A 248 2.41 17.12 -2.20
C GLY A 248 1.83 18.48 -2.63
N SER A 249 0.84 18.47 -3.53
CA SER A 249 0.20 19.70 -4.02
C SER A 249 -0.62 20.44 -2.96
N TYR A 250 -0.96 19.79 -1.83
CA TYR A 250 -1.66 20.39 -0.69
C TYR A 250 -0.69 20.86 0.41
N VAL A 251 0.61 20.61 0.27
CA VAL A 251 1.62 21.02 1.25
C VAL A 251 2.01 22.48 1.06
N LYS A 252 2.02 23.23 2.14
CA LYS A 252 2.42 24.64 2.13
C LYS A 252 3.91 24.80 1.86
N LYS A 253 4.29 25.91 1.22
CA LYS A 253 5.70 26.19 0.83
C LYS A 253 6.64 26.33 2.05
N GLU A 254 6.14 26.77 3.17
CA GLU A 254 6.91 26.97 4.42
C GLU A 254 7.22 25.65 5.15
N THR A 255 6.57 24.55 4.75
CA THR A 255 6.77 23.23 5.38
C THR A 255 8.16 22.68 5.04
N ASN A 256 8.88 22.20 6.06
CA ASN A 256 10.11 21.43 5.86
C ASN A 256 9.79 20.08 5.22
N LEU A 257 9.93 20.01 3.88
CA LEU A 257 9.54 18.85 3.12
C LEU A 257 10.41 17.63 3.42
N MET A 258 11.73 17.84 3.59
CA MET A 258 12.66 16.75 3.88
C MET A 258 12.37 16.08 5.21
N LYS A 259 12.03 16.86 6.25
CA LYS A 259 11.62 16.31 7.55
C LYS A 259 10.36 15.47 7.41
N SER A 260 9.36 15.98 6.68
CA SER A 260 8.11 15.25 6.46
C SER A 260 8.31 13.96 5.67
N ILE A 261 9.10 13.97 4.60
CA ILE A 261 9.42 12.79 3.78
C ILE A 261 10.12 11.73 4.63
N ASN A 262 11.14 12.11 5.43
CA ASN A 262 11.80 11.17 6.33
C ASN A 262 10.85 10.56 7.35
N GLN A 263 9.90 11.34 7.88
CA GLN A 263 8.90 10.83 8.82
C GLN A 263 7.94 9.83 8.16
N ILE A 264 7.51 10.07 6.92
CA ILE A 264 6.65 9.16 6.15
C ILE A 264 7.38 7.84 5.91
N GLU A 265 8.62 7.90 5.41
CA GLU A 265 9.49 6.76 5.14
C GLU A 265 9.70 5.88 6.38
N ILE A 266 10.06 6.52 7.51
CA ILE A 266 10.29 5.82 8.77
C ILE A 266 8.99 5.20 9.30
N PHE A 267 7.87 5.93 9.21
CA PHE A 267 6.58 5.44 9.70
C PHE A 267 6.13 4.20 8.92
N ASP A 268 6.17 4.22 7.58
CA ASP A 268 5.84 3.08 6.74
C ASP A 268 6.73 1.87 7.05
N THR A 269 8.05 2.09 7.13
CA THR A 269 9.01 1.02 7.44
C THR A 269 8.74 0.39 8.80
N ILE A 270 8.52 1.21 9.85
CA ILE A 270 8.21 0.71 11.20
C ILE A 270 6.92 -0.11 11.19
N VAL A 271 5.87 0.36 10.53
CA VAL A 271 4.60 -0.38 10.49
C VAL A 271 4.74 -1.69 9.71
N ALA A 272 5.48 -1.72 8.59
CA ALA A 272 5.77 -2.96 7.87
C ALA A 272 6.52 -3.98 8.75
N LEU A 273 7.54 -3.53 9.49
CA LEU A 273 8.29 -4.38 10.42
C LEU A 273 7.42 -4.90 11.58
N LEU A 274 6.58 -4.04 12.15
CA LEU A 274 5.64 -4.44 13.21
C LEU A 274 4.57 -5.42 12.69
N ALA A 275 4.08 -5.24 11.46
CA ALA A 275 3.14 -6.18 10.84
C ALA A 275 3.76 -7.57 10.68
N GLY A 276 5.03 -7.65 10.25
CA GLY A 276 5.76 -8.91 10.20
C GLY A 276 5.96 -9.51 11.61
N LEU A 277 6.31 -8.68 12.60
CA LEU A 277 6.46 -9.11 14.00
C LEU A 277 5.14 -9.57 14.62
N MET A 278 4.02 -9.02 14.19
CA MET A 278 2.68 -9.43 14.60
C MET A 278 2.29 -10.78 14.00
N ILE A 279 2.53 -10.99 12.70
CA ILE A 279 1.97 -12.10 11.94
C ILE A 279 2.89 -13.31 11.92
N VAL A 280 4.19 -13.13 11.63
CA VAL A 280 5.11 -14.26 11.47
C VAL A 280 5.24 -15.10 12.74
N PRO A 281 5.44 -14.51 13.95
CA PRO A 281 5.47 -15.29 15.18
C PRO A 281 4.15 -16.03 15.48
N ALA A 282 3.00 -15.37 15.26
CA ALA A 282 1.69 -16.00 15.51
C ALA A 282 1.45 -17.19 14.57
N VAL A 283 1.65 -17.01 13.28
CA VAL A 283 1.47 -18.09 12.29
C VAL A 283 2.46 -19.23 12.55
N PHE A 284 3.73 -18.91 12.81
CA PHE A 284 4.74 -19.92 13.12
C PHE A 284 4.37 -20.76 14.37
N THR A 285 3.87 -20.11 15.40
CA THR A 285 3.51 -20.79 16.66
C THR A 285 2.43 -21.86 16.42
N PHE A 286 1.37 -21.54 15.69
CA PHE A 286 0.22 -22.45 15.52
C PHE A 286 0.30 -23.34 14.29
N MET A 287 0.94 -22.88 13.21
CA MET A 287 0.93 -23.57 11.90
C MET A 287 2.33 -23.90 11.36
N GLY A 288 3.40 -23.53 12.06
CA GLY A 288 4.75 -23.67 11.57
C GLY A 288 5.06 -22.76 10.37
N THR A 289 6.16 -23.01 9.67
CA THR A 289 6.55 -22.22 8.48
C THR A 289 5.62 -22.44 7.28
N GLU A 290 4.93 -23.56 7.24
CA GLU A 290 4.00 -23.93 6.15
C GLU A 290 2.69 -23.13 6.17
N GLY A 291 2.34 -22.53 7.34
CA GLY A 291 1.16 -21.71 7.48
C GLY A 291 1.19 -20.36 6.76
N MET A 292 2.35 -19.96 6.24
CA MET A 292 2.53 -18.67 5.56
C MET A 292 2.04 -18.76 4.11
N SER A 293 0.77 -18.39 3.88
CA SER A 293 0.18 -18.30 2.53
C SER A 293 0.49 -16.99 1.84
N ALA A 294 0.53 -16.99 0.50
CA ALA A 294 0.66 -15.76 -0.29
C ALA A 294 -0.67 -14.99 -0.39
N GLY A 295 -0.57 -13.67 -0.51
CA GLY A 295 -1.69 -12.79 -0.82
C GLY A 295 -2.84 -12.83 0.19
N PRO A 296 -4.11 -12.73 -0.29
CA PRO A 296 -5.29 -12.73 0.57
C PRO A 296 -5.44 -13.97 1.44
N GLY A 297 -4.87 -15.12 1.02
CA GLY A 297 -4.92 -16.38 1.77
C GLY A 297 -4.35 -16.25 3.18
N LEU A 298 -3.27 -15.49 3.36
CA LEU A 298 -2.70 -15.26 4.69
C LEU A 298 -3.71 -14.59 5.63
N MET A 299 -4.39 -13.55 5.16
CA MET A 299 -5.30 -12.75 5.98
C MET A 299 -6.66 -13.41 6.19
N PHE A 300 -7.22 -14.02 5.16
CA PHE A 300 -8.61 -14.49 5.17
C PHE A 300 -8.76 -15.99 5.38
N VAL A 301 -7.67 -16.75 5.33
CA VAL A 301 -7.68 -18.21 5.58
C VAL A 301 -6.77 -18.58 6.74
N SER A 302 -5.45 -18.24 6.68
CA SER A 302 -4.49 -18.68 7.70
C SER A 302 -4.72 -17.99 9.06
N LEU A 303 -4.85 -16.67 9.08
CA LEU A 303 -5.02 -15.93 10.35
C LEU A 303 -6.31 -16.26 11.12
N PRO A 304 -7.49 -16.43 10.51
CA PRO A 304 -8.67 -16.92 11.23
C PRO A 304 -8.44 -18.27 11.93
N LYS A 305 -7.71 -19.20 11.29
CA LYS A 305 -7.33 -20.49 11.92
C LYS A 305 -6.38 -20.30 13.10
N VAL A 306 -5.42 -19.38 12.97
CA VAL A 306 -4.54 -18.98 14.08
C VAL A 306 -5.35 -18.41 15.23
N PHE A 307 -6.30 -17.51 14.97
CA PHE A 307 -7.17 -16.95 16.00
C PHE A 307 -8.05 -18.04 16.66
N GLN A 308 -8.60 -18.97 15.89
CA GLN A 308 -9.35 -20.12 16.44
C GLN A 308 -8.47 -20.94 17.39
N SER A 309 -7.23 -21.19 17.04
CA SER A 309 -6.27 -21.95 17.85
C SER A 309 -5.86 -21.23 19.15
N MET A 310 -6.09 -19.90 19.25
CA MET A 310 -5.89 -19.11 20.48
C MET A 310 -7.04 -19.30 21.51
N GLY A 311 -8.07 -20.07 21.19
CA GLY A 311 -9.21 -20.29 22.07
C GLY A 311 -9.99 -19.01 22.38
N ALA A 312 -10.30 -18.77 23.66
CA ALA A 312 -11.11 -17.61 24.08
C ALA A 312 -10.49 -16.23 23.69
N ALA A 313 -9.17 -16.12 23.64
CA ALA A 313 -8.50 -14.88 23.25
C ALA A 313 -8.63 -14.59 21.74
N GLY A 314 -8.83 -15.62 20.93
CA GLY A 314 -8.82 -15.49 19.46
C GLY A 314 -9.93 -14.60 18.91
N GLY A 315 -11.13 -14.62 19.50
CA GLY A 315 -12.22 -13.75 19.10
C GLY A 315 -11.90 -12.26 19.31
N VAL A 316 -11.30 -11.93 20.46
CA VAL A 316 -10.90 -10.56 20.79
C VAL A 316 -9.72 -10.10 19.90
N ILE A 317 -8.70 -10.93 19.78
CA ILE A 317 -7.51 -10.62 18.95
C ILE A 317 -7.90 -10.49 17.48
N GLY A 318 -8.73 -11.37 16.95
CA GLY A 318 -9.24 -11.30 15.58
C GLY A 318 -10.07 -10.02 15.33
N THR A 319 -10.90 -9.63 16.29
CA THR A 319 -11.64 -8.36 16.23
C THR A 319 -10.69 -7.16 16.16
N ILE A 320 -9.71 -7.08 17.07
CA ILE A 320 -8.73 -6.01 17.11
C ILE A 320 -7.89 -5.99 15.81
N PHE A 321 -7.50 -7.16 15.32
CA PHE A 321 -6.75 -7.31 14.08
C PHE A 321 -7.55 -6.76 12.88
N PHE A 322 -8.77 -7.23 12.64
CA PHE A 322 -9.57 -6.77 11.50
C PHE A 322 -10.02 -5.31 11.64
N LEU A 323 -10.16 -4.78 12.85
CA LEU A 323 -10.38 -3.35 13.09
C LEU A 323 -9.15 -2.53 12.64
N MET A 324 -7.96 -2.94 13.06
CA MET A 324 -6.70 -2.32 12.66
C MET A 324 -6.50 -2.37 11.13
N VAL A 325 -6.76 -3.54 10.51
CA VAL A 325 -6.69 -3.71 9.05
C VAL A 325 -7.69 -2.81 8.34
N SER A 326 -8.91 -2.65 8.90
CA SER A 326 -9.92 -1.74 8.33
C SER A 326 -9.43 -0.30 8.32
N PHE A 327 -8.73 0.16 9.35
CA PHE A 327 -8.15 1.50 9.40
C PHE A 327 -7.06 1.68 8.33
N ALA A 328 -6.15 0.71 8.19
CA ALA A 328 -5.11 0.72 7.16
C ALA A 328 -5.72 0.73 5.74
N ALA A 329 -6.73 -0.09 5.50
CA ALA A 329 -7.41 -0.17 4.22
C ALA A 329 -8.13 1.14 3.87
N ILE A 330 -8.88 1.74 4.81
CA ILE A 330 -9.64 2.98 4.58
C ILE A 330 -8.71 4.16 4.31
N THR A 331 -7.62 4.32 5.06
CA THR A 331 -6.68 5.44 4.83
C THR A 331 -6.02 5.35 3.45
N SER A 332 -5.73 4.16 2.97
CA SER A 332 -5.18 3.93 1.62
C SER A 332 -6.23 4.18 0.53
N SER A 333 -7.45 3.62 0.64
CA SER A 333 -8.50 3.83 -0.38
C SER A 333 -8.94 5.29 -0.49
N VAL A 334 -8.98 6.02 0.63
CA VAL A 334 -9.21 7.47 0.66
C VAL A 334 -8.16 8.22 -0.15
N SER A 335 -6.90 7.82 -0.04
CA SER A 335 -5.77 8.44 -0.77
C SER A 335 -5.85 8.16 -2.27
N VAL A 336 -6.20 6.91 -2.65
CA VAL A 336 -6.41 6.52 -4.05
C VAL A 336 -7.56 7.33 -4.65
N MET A 337 -8.71 7.40 -3.97
CA MET A 337 -9.86 8.19 -4.43
C MET A 337 -9.55 9.67 -4.53
N GLU A 338 -8.82 10.25 -3.55
CA GLU A 338 -8.42 11.65 -3.58
C GLU A 338 -7.52 11.99 -4.76
N SER A 339 -6.61 11.08 -5.14
CA SER A 339 -5.77 11.27 -6.32
C SER A 339 -6.63 11.50 -7.58
N ILE A 340 -7.68 10.68 -7.78
CA ILE A 340 -8.61 10.80 -8.92
C ILE A 340 -9.44 12.09 -8.81
N VAL A 341 -10.02 12.36 -7.64
CA VAL A 341 -10.86 13.54 -7.39
C VAL A 341 -10.07 14.83 -7.62
N SER A 342 -8.79 14.86 -7.19
CA SER A 342 -7.92 16.02 -7.41
C SER A 342 -7.67 16.26 -8.91
N CYS A 343 -7.53 15.21 -9.72
CA CYS A 343 -7.40 15.32 -11.18
C CYS A 343 -8.65 15.91 -11.82
N MET A 344 -9.84 15.48 -11.36
CA MET A 344 -11.12 16.02 -11.87
C MET A 344 -11.30 17.51 -11.52
N ILE A 345 -10.88 17.92 -10.32
CA ILE A 345 -10.94 19.33 -9.90
C ILE A 345 -10.00 20.18 -10.75
N ASP A 346 -8.76 19.75 -10.95
CA ASP A 346 -7.74 20.58 -11.59
C ASP A 346 -7.86 20.64 -13.11
N LYS A 347 -8.20 19.54 -13.75
CA LYS A 347 -8.24 19.45 -15.22
C LYS A 347 -9.60 19.83 -15.78
N PHE A 348 -10.67 19.37 -15.12
CA PHE A 348 -12.05 19.55 -15.64
C PHE A 348 -12.84 20.60 -14.85
N HIS A 349 -12.23 21.21 -13.82
CA HIS A 349 -12.86 22.25 -12.98
C HIS A 349 -14.19 21.83 -12.34
N ILE A 350 -14.36 20.51 -12.10
CA ILE A 350 -15.54 19.94 -11.44
C ILE A 350 -15.40 20.12 -9.94
N SER A 351 -16.49 20.52 -9.26
CA SER A 351 -16.45 20.68 -7.80
C SER A 351 -16.16 19.36 -7.09
N ARG A 352 -15.46 19.41 -5.95
CA ARG A 352 -15.11 18.24 -5.14
C ARG A 352 -16.28 17.28 -4.91
N LYS A 353 -17.42 17.82 -4.50
CA LYS A 353 -18.63 17.02 -4.22
C LYS A 353 -19.09 16.23 -5.43
N LYS A 354 -19.19 16.88 -6.60
CA LYS A 354 -19.57 16.22 -7.85
C LYS A 354 -18.50 15.20 -8.28
N SER A 355 -17.21 15.54 -8.20
CA SER A 355 -16.11 14.63 -8.52
C SER A 355 -16.15 13.39 -7.65
N THR A 356 -16.33 13.52 -6.32
CA THR A 356 -16.43 12.39 -5.41
C THR A 356 -17.60 11.48 -5.78
N VAL A 357 -18.78 12.02 -6.07
CA VAL A 357 -19.94 11.22 -6.48
C VAL A 357 -19.67 10.44 -7.79
N ILE A 358 -19.09 11.11 -8.80
CA ILE A 358 -18.78 10.48 -10.09
C ILE A 358 -17.79 9.33 -9.88
N VAL A 359 -16.71 9.56 -9.12
CA VAL A 359 -15.69 8.54 -8.83
C VAL A 359 -16.29 7.38 -8.02
N THR A 360 -17.18 7.67 -7.07
CA THR A 360 -17.88 6.65 -6.29
C THR A 360 -18.77 5.77 -7.17
N VAL A 361 -19.57 6.37 -8.06
CA VAL A 361 -20.41 5.61 -9.00
C VAL A 361 -19.54 4.75 -9.92
N TYR A 362 -18.48 5.31 -10.47
CA TYR A 362 -17.52 4.56 -11.29
C TYR A 362 -16.93 3.37 -10.50
N ALA A 363 -16.39 3.61 -9.29
CA ALA A 363 -15.78 2.57 -8.49
C ALA A 363 -16.79 1.49 -8.04
N CYS A 364 -18.05 1.87 -7.83
CA CYS A 364 -19.13 0.94 -7.53
C CYS A 364 -19.42 0.02 -8.72
N LEU A 365 -19.64 0.59 -9.90
CA LEU A 365 -19.96 -0.19 -11.11
C LEU A 365 -18.83 -1.16 -11.48
N VAL A 366 -17.59 -0.68 -11.51
CA VAL A 366 -16.43 -1.53 -11.83
C VAL A 366 -16.15 -2.52 -10.68
N GLY A 367 -16.33 -2.11 -9.42
CA GLY A 367 -16.18 -2.99 -8.27
C GLY A 367 -17.19 -4.14 -8.24
N ILE A 368 -18.44 -3.90 -8.72
CA ILE A 368 -19.42 -4.97 -8.92
C ILE A 368 -18.91 -5.98 -9.96
N ILE A 369 -18.33 -5.50 -11.08
CA ILE A 369 -17.72 -6.39 -12.08
C ILE A 369 -16.59 -7.21 -11.47
N VAL A 370 -15.75 -6.60 -10.63
CA VAL A 370 -14.68 -7.30 -9.88
C VAL A 370 -15.26 -8.38 -8.97
N CYS A 371 -16.31 -8.08 -8.19
CA CYS A 371 -16.96 -9.08 -7.33
C CYS A 371 -17.56 -10.23 -8.15
N LEU A 372 -18.19 -9.92 -9.28
CA LEU A 372 -18.76 -10.94 -10.18
C LEU A 372 -17.68 -11.76 -10.91
N GLY A 373 -16.44 -11.30 -10.95
CA GLY A 373 -15.29 -12.04 -11.49
C GLY A 373 -15.00 -13.36 -10.79
N TYR A 374 -15.52 -13.57 -9.58
CA TYR A 374 -15.40 -14.84 -8.85
C TYR A 374 -16.57 -15.80 -9.06
N ASN A 375 -17.61 -15.39 -9.80
CA ASN A 375 -18.80 -16.20 -10.05
C ASN A 375 -19.33 -16.03 -11.49
N ALA A 376 -20.30 -15.14 -11.73
CA ALA A 376 -21.00 -15.00 -13.02
C ALA A 376 -20.08 -14.55 -14.18
N LEU A 377 -19.02 -13.79 -13.88
CA LEU A 377 -18.04 -13.31 -14.86
C LEU A 377 -16.68 -14.00 -14.67
N TYR A 378 -16.68 -15.20 -14.10
CA TYR A 378 -15.46 -15.96 -13.88
C TYR A 378 -14.77 -16.32 -15.20
N PHE A 379 -13.47 -16.04 -15.28
CA PHE A 379 -12.58 -16.54 -16.31
C PHE A 379 -11.15 -16.71 -15.75
N GLU A 380 -10.34 -17.46 -16.45
CA GLU A 380 -8.92 -17.61 -16.15
C GLU A 380 -8.08 -17.10 -17.31
N LEU A 381 -7.20 -16.15 -17.04
CA LEU A 381 -6.23 -15.60 -17.97
C LEU A 381 -4.81 -15.90 -17.48
N LYS A 382 -3.96 -16.45 -18.34
CA LYS A 382 -2.54 -16.54 -18.04
C LYS A 382 -1.85 -15.21 -18.26
N LEU A 383 -1.25 -14.69 -17.20
CA LEU A 383 -0.46 -13.45 -17.23
C LEU A 383 0.93 -13.71 -17.83
N PRO A 384 1.65 -12.68 -18.31
CA PRO A 384 3.00 -12.80 -18.84
C PRO A 384 4.01 -13.42 -17.87
N ASN A 385 3.84 -13.23 -16.56
CA ASN A 385 4.65 -13.83 -15.49
C ASN A 385 4.25 -15.28 -15.16
N GLY A 386 3.35 -15.90 -15.92
CA GLY A 386 2.91 -17.29 -15.77
C GLY A 386 1.79 -17.52 -14.74
N ALA A 387 1.38 -16.49 -13.99
CA ALA A 387 0.30 -16.63 -13.01
C ALA A 387 -1.07 -16.74 -13.71
N THR A 388 -1.98 -17.54 -13.14
CA THR A 388 -3.39 -17.56 -13.55
C THR A 388 -4.15 -16.47 -12.82
N ALA A 389 -4.89 -15.66 -13.55
CA ALA A 389 -5.51 -14.42 -13.07
C ALA A 389 -7.01 -14.35 -13.42
N GLN A 390 -7.76 -13.76 -12.51
CA GLN A 390 -9.15 -13.34 -12.68
C GLN A 390 -9.24 -11.83 -12.84
N ILE A 391 -10.44 -11.23 -12.90
CA ILE A 391 -10.60 -9.78 -13.12
C ILE A 391 -9.78 -8.95 -12.12
N LEU A 392 -9.85 -9.27 -10.83
CA LEU A 392 -9.09 -8.57 -9.79
C LEU A 392 -7.59 -8.65 -10.04
N ASP A 393 -7.09 -9.86 -10.29
CA ASP A 393 -5.66 -10.11 -10.48
C ASP A 393 -5.12 -9.44 -11.75
N VAL A 394 -5.94 -9.41 -12.83
CA VAL A 394 -5.61 -8.70 -14.07
C VAL A 394 -5.50 -7.19 -13.82
N MET A 395 -6.46 -6.60 -13.08
CA MET A 395 -6.41 -5.17 -12.74
C MET A 395 -5.20 -4.84 -11.85
N ASP A 396 -4.92 -5.70 -10.86
CA ASP A 396 -3.75 -5.58 -9.99
C ASP A 396 -2.45 -5.66 -10.80
N PHE A 397 -2.34 -6.63 -11.70
CA PHE A 397 -1.18 -6.79 -12.58
C PHE A 397 -0.96 -5.57 -13.47
N ILE A 398 -2.00 -5.07 -14.12
CA ILE A 398 -1.92 -3.89 -14.99
C ILE A 398 -1.47 -2.66 -14.19
N SER A 399 -2.06 -2.42 -13.04
CA SER A 399 -1.74 -1.25 -12.23
C SER A 399 -0.36 -1.36 -11.57
N ASN A 400 -0.10 -2.44 -10.83
CA ASN A 400 1.07 -2.54 -9.96
C ASN A 400 2.32 -3.06 -10.67
N ASN A 401 2.15 -4.01 -11.61
CA ASN A 401 3.28 -4.63 -12.27
C ASN A 401 3.69 -3.93 -13.58
N LEU A 402 2.76 -3.22 -14.25
CA LEU A 402 3.05 -2.55 -15.51
C LEU A 402 3.04 -1.02 -15.38
N LEU A 403 1.88 -0.42 -15.02
CA LEU A 403 1.72 1.03 -15.06
C LEU A 403 2.56 1.75 -14.02
N MET A 404 2.58 1.31 -12.78
CA MET A 404 3.35 1.98 -11.73
C MET A 404 4.86 1.98 -12.00
N PRO A 405 5.52 0.85 -12.31
CA PRO A 405 6.95 0.86 -12.65
C PRO A 405 7.26 1.70 -13.90
N LEU A 406 6.36 1.70 -14.89
CA LEU A 406 6.50 2.54 -16.09
C LEU A 406 6.42 4.04 -15.74
N VAL A 407 5.44 4.46 -14.94
CA VAL A 407 5.29 5.85 -14.48
C VAL A 407 6.52 6.28 -13.68
N ALA A 408 7.01 5.44 -12.75
CA ALA A 408 8.21 5.73 -11.97
C ALA A 408 9.46 5.85 -12.85
N LEU A 409 9.63 4.95 -13.82
CA LEU A 409 10.75 4.98 -14.76
C LEU A 409 10.75 6.27 -15.58
N LEU A 410 9.60 6.62 -16.15
CA LEU A 410 9.44 7.86 -16.92
C LEU A 410 9.63 9.10 -16.04
N SER A 411 9.17 9.09 -14.78
CA SER A 411 9.43 10.15 -13.80
C SER A 411 10.94 10.30 -13.53
N CYS A 412 11.66 9.20 -13.36
CA CYS A 412 13.11 9.22 -13.18
C CYS A 412 13.84 9.78 -14.42
N ILE A 413 13.39 9.42 -15.62
CA ILE A 413 13.94 9.96 -16.87
C ILE A 413 13.67 11.47 -16.96
N LEU A 414 12.43 11.90 -16.71
CA LEU A 414 12.06 13.31 -16.72
C LEU A 414 12.93 14.12 -15.75
N ILE A 415 13.00 13.71 -14.49
CA ILE A 415 13.68 14.46 -13.43
C ILE A 415 15.20 14.25 -13.50
N GLY A 416 15.68 13.07 -13.82
CA GLY A 416 17.10 12.75 -13.86
C GLY A 416 17.84 13.36 -15.06
N TRP A 417 17.18 13.39 -16.22
CA TRP A 417 17.86 13.69 -17.50
C TRP A 417 17.27 14.89 -18.24
N VAL A 418 15.95 15.03 -18.31
CA VAL A 418 15.31 16.11 -19.09
C VAL A 418 15.36 17.44 -18.36
N VAL A 419 14.71 17.56 -17.18
CA VAL A 419 14.65 18.82 -16.42
C VAL A 419 15.76 18.95 -15.38
N LYS A 420 16.52 17.90 -15.15
CA LYS A 420 17.62 17.74 -14.19
C LYS A 420 17.15 17.73 -12.72
N PRO A 421 17.84 16.99 -11.83
CA PRO A 421 17.47 16.84 -10.41
C PRO A 421 17.42 18.17 -9.63
N GLN A 422 18.06 19.23 -10.16
CA GLN A 422 18.10 20.53 -9.51
C GLN A 422 16.68 21.09 -9.28
N VAL A 423 15.73 20.81 -10.17
CA VAL A 423 14.32 21.24 -10.03
C VAL A 423 13.68 20.73 -8.72
N ILE A 424 13.98 19.50 -8.32
CA ILE A 424 13.52 18.90 -7.06
C ILE A 424 14.34 19.39 -5.88
N ILE A 425 15.67 19.51 -6.06
CA ILE A 425 16.57 19.98 -5.01
C ILE A 425 16.18 21.40 -4.57
N ASP A 426 15.93 22.29 -5.51
CA ASP A 426 15.51 23.68 -5.22
C ASP A 426 14.18 23.70 -4.46
N GLU A 427 13.24 22.82 -4.83
CA GLU A 427 11.94 22.74 -4.16
C GLU A 427 12.07 22.22 -2.72
N VAL A 428 12.86 21.17 -2.47
CA VAL A 428 12.98 20.59 -1.12
C VAL A 428 13.84 21.44 -0.17
N THR A 429 14.73 22.29 -0.73
CA THR A 429 15.56 23.22 0.06
C THR A 429 14.92 24.61 0.24
N LEU A 430 13.70 24.81 -0.24
CA LEU A 430 12.96 26.05 -0.10
C LEU A 430 12.86 26.43 1.39
N GLY A 431 13.12 27.70 1.72
CA GLY A 431 13.17 28.18 3.12
C GLY A 431 14.49 27.89 3.85
N GLY A 432 15.56 27.51 3.11
CA GLY A 432 16.88 27.29 3.70
C GLY A 432 17.06 25.89 4.33
N TYR A 433 16.15 24.97 4.10
CA TYR A 433 16.23 23.61 4.64
C TYR A 433 17.34 22.78 4.00
N LYS A 434 18.04 21.97 4.80
CA LYS A 434 19.14 21.13 4.32
C LYS A 434 18.61 19.85 3.67
N PHE A 435 19.21 19.47 2.54
CA PHE A 435 18.99 18.19 1.86
C PHE A 435 20.18 17.25 2.13
N GLY A 436 20.21 16.57 3.27
CA GLY A 436 21.33 15.74 3.70
C GLY A 436 21.69 14.60 2.73
N ARG A 437 20.68 13.95 2.13
CA ARG A 437 20.86 12.85 1.14
C ARG A 437 20.90 13.32 -0.32
N LYS A 438 21.30 14.58 -0.59
CA LYS A 438 21.32 15.17 -1.94
C LYS A 438 22.12 14.35 -2.97
N ARG A 439 23.34 13.89 -2.61
CA ARG A 439 24.19 13.11 -3.52
C ARG A 439 23.55 11.75 -3.84
N LEU A 440 23.05 11.07 -2.82
CA LEU A 440 22.32 9.83 -2.97
C LEU A 440 21.10 10.00 -3.91
N TYR A 441 20.29 11.03 -3.70
CA TYR A 441 19.14 11.34 -4.54
C TYR A 441 19.52 11.49 -6.01
N ILE A 442 20.59 12.26 -6.31
CA ILE A 442 21.04 12.48 -7.69
C ILE A 442 21.47 11.17 -8.36
N VAL A 443 22.26 10.34 -7.66
CA VAL A 443 22.73 9.05 -8.20
C VAL A 443 21.57 8.10 -8.41
N MET A 444 20.67 8.02 -7.44
CA MET A 444 19.50 7.15 -7.50
C MET A 444 18.59 7.54 -8.66
N VAL A 445 18.13 8.80 -8.73
CA VAL A 445 17.14 9.21 -9.74
C VAL A 445 17.70 9.16 -11.17
N LYS A 446 19.02 9.36 -11.35
CA LYS A 446 19.64 9.32 -12.67
C LYS A 446 19.99 7.92 -13.17
N PHE A 447 20.49 7.07 -12.29
CA PHE A 447 21.13 5.83 -12.71
C PHE A 447 20.51 4.59 -12.08
N ILE A 448 20.46 4.51 -10.74
CA ILE A 448 20.10 3.27 -10.06
C ILE A 448 18.60 2.99 -10.15
N ALA A 449 17.74 3.96 -9.81
CA ALA A 449 16.29 3.75 -9.84
C ALA A 449 15.76 3.41 -11.24
N PRO A 450 16.18 4.05 -12.34
CA PRO A 450 15.78 3.63 -13.68
C PRO A 450 16.14 2.17 -14.01
N VAL A 451 17.33 1.71 -13.61
CA VAL A 451 17.76 0.32 -13.84
C VAL A 451 16.90 -0.65 -13.05
N LEU A 452 16.64 -0.35 -11.76
CA LEU A 452 15.80 -1.17 -10.89
C LEU A 452 14.35 -1.26 -11.41
N LEU A 453 13.79 -0.14 -11.87
CA LEU A 453 12.44 -0.08 -12.44
C LEU A 453 12.33 -0.83 -13.76
N ALA A 454 13.37 -0.74 -14.61
CA ALA A 454 13.44 -1.54 -15.82
C ALA A 454 13.51 -3.05 -15.50
N ALA A 455 14.27 -3.44 -14.48
CA ALA A 455 14.32 -4.84 -14.02
C ALA A 455 12.94 -5.34 -13.52
N LEU A 456 12.20 -4.53 -12.74
CA LEU A 456 10.83 -4.86 -12.32
C LEU A 456 9.89 -5.03 -13.52
N LEU A 457 9.98 -4.17 -14.53
CA LEU A 457 9.18 -4.32 -15.75
C LEU A 457 9.53 -5.60 -16.51
N LEU A 458 10.80 -5.93 -16.68
CA LEU A 458 11.24 -7.14 -17.35
C LEU A 458 10.80 -8.41 -16.60
N GLN A 459 10.82 -8.38 -15.27
CA GLN A 459 10.28 -9.46 -14.44
C GLN A 459 8.77 -9.62 -14.65
N SER A 460 8.01 -8.50 -14.71
CA SER A 460 6.57 -8.55 -14.93
C SER A 460 6.18 -9.17 -16.27
N PHE A 461 7.05 -9.05 -17.28
CA PHE A 461 6.88 -9.71 -18.57
C PHE A 461 7.41 -11.16 -18.61
N GLY A 462 7.92 -11.69 -17.50
CA GLY A 462 8.50 -13.03 -17.45
C GLY A 462 9.83 -13.16 -18.22
N ILE A 463 10.46 -12.05 -18.61
CA ILE A 463 11.75 -12.04 -19.32
C ILE A 463 12.91 -12.29 -18.33
N LEU A 464 12.82 -11.72 -17.14
CA LEU A 464 13.69 -12.03 -16.01
C LEU A 464 12.99 -13.10 -15.14
N ASN A 465 13.29 -14.36 -15.40
CA ASN A 465 12.88 -15.47 -14.54
C ASN A 465 13.86 -15.55 -13.34
N VAL A 466 13.36 -15.20 -12.16
CA VAL A 466 14.13 -15.19 -10.92
C VAL A 466 13.62 -16.27 -9.97
#